data_1dc1a2bd43fa8441d06aaf6aaa90052d
#
_entry.id   1dc1a2bd43fa8441d06aaf6aaa90052d
#
_cell.length_a   1.000
_cell.length_b   1.000
_cell.length_c   1.000
_cell.angle_alpha   90.00
_cell.angle_beta   90.00
_cell.angle_gamma   90.00
#
_symmetry.space_group_name_H-M   'P 1'
#
loop_
_entity.id
_entity.type
_entity.pdbx_description
1 polymer ?
#
loop_
_entity_poly.entity_id
_entity_poly.type
_entity_poly.pdbx_seq_one_letter_code
_entity_poly.pdbx_strand_id
1 'polypeptide(L)' 'MNIYINNKEYALEQAVTISDALSRVPNIPTTGIAIALNNEVVPATEWGKKVLADGDKLTVIKAFYGG' A
#
# COMPACT_ATOMS: atom_id res chain seq x y z
N MET A 1 9.70 -4.07 11.76
CA MET A 1 9.00 -2.79 11.53
C MET A 1 7.52 -3.03 11.31
N ASN A 2 6.71 -2.08 11.62
CA ASN A 2 5.27 -2.20 11.45
C ASN A 2 4.77 -1.16 10.48
N ILE A 3 3.84 -1.56 9.62
CA ILE A 3 3.14 -0.63 8.73
C ILE A 3 1.64 -0.83 8.93
N TYR A 4 0.87 0.12 8.44
CA TYR A 4 -0.58 0.06 8.52
C TYR A 4 -1.16 0.11 7.13
N ILE A 5 -2.07 -0.81 6.82
CA ILE A 5 -2.78 -0.82 5.54
C ILE A 5 -4.26 -0.79 5.87
N ASN A 6 -4.93 0.31 5.50
CA ASN A 6 -6.33 0.56 5.82
C ASN A 6 -6.58 0.41 7.32
N ASN A 7 -5.69 0.98 8.13
CA ASN A 7 -5.75 0.98 9.59
C ASN A 7 -5.53 -0.38 10.25
N LYS A 8 -5.10 -1.37 9.48
CA LYS A 8 -4.73 -2.66 10.04
C LYS A 8 -3.22 -2.78 10.09
N GLU A 9 -2.70 -3.15 11.24
CA GLU A 9 -1.26 -3.26 11.45
C GLU A 9 -0.70 -4.55 10.89
N TYR A 10 0.44 -4.45 10.21
CA TYR A 10 1.19 -5.60 9.70
C TYR A 10 2.63 -5.48 10.15
N ALA A 11 3.14 -6.55 10.76
CA ALA A 11 4.53 -6.62 11.16
C ALA A 11 5.37 -7.14 10.00
N LEU A 12 6.47 -6.45 9.71
CA LEU A 12 7.38 -6.83 8.65
C LEU A 12 8.77 -7.02 9.24
N GLU A 13 9.49 -8.02 8.74
CA GLU A 13 10.85 -8.29 9.22
C GLU A 13 11.87 -7.34 8.60
N GLN A 14 11.58 -6.80 7.44
CA GLN A 14 12.48 -5.92 6.73
C GLN A 14 11.70 -4.90 5.91
N ALA A 15 12.39 -3.85 5.49
CA ALA A 15 11.78 -2.84 4.64
C ALA A 15 11.41 -3.45 3.29
N VAL A 16 10.24 -3.07 2.79
CA VAL A 16 9.74 -3.54 1.50
C VAL A 16 9.17 -2.35 0.74
N THR A 17 8.99 -2.53 -0.57
CA THR A 17 8.34 -1.52 -1.38
C THR A 17 6.82 -1.59 -1.21
N ILE A 18 6.12 -0.58 -1.70
CA ILE A 18 4.65 -0.59 -1.69
C ILE A 18 4.13 -1.84 -2.42
N SER A 19 4.68 -2.14 -3.60
CA SER A 19 4.27 -3.31 -4.37
C SER A 19 4.44 -4.60 -3.57
N ASP A 20 5.57 -4.75 -2.89
CA ASP A 20 5.81 -5.92 -2.07
C ASP A 20 4.83 -6.02 -0.92
N ALA A 21 4.56 -4.90 -0.27
CA ALA A 21 3.61 -4.88 0.84
C ALA A 21 2.21 -5.29 0.38
N LEU A 22 1.78 -4.78 -0.76
CA LEU A 22 0.46 -5.12 -1.30
C LEU A 22 0.35 -6.60 -1.64
N SER A 23 1.43 -7.19 -2.14
CA SER A 23 1.41 -8.62 -2.50
C SER A 23 1.32 -9.54 -1.28
N ARG A 24 1.67 -9.05 -0.11
CA ARG A 24 1.63 -9.84 1.13
C ARG A 24 0.27 -9.80 1.83
N VAL A 25 -0.59 -8.90 1.41
CA VAL A 25 -1.91 -8.75 2.03
C VAL A 25 -2.95 -9.42 1.15
N PRO A 26 -3.68 -10.40 1.68
CA PRO A 26 -4.71 -11.07 0.89
C PRO A 26 -5.88 -10.13 0.58
N ASN A 27 -6.55 -10.40 -0.51
CA ASN A 27 -7.79 -9.71 -0.89
C ASN A 27 -7.62 -8.24 -1.30
N ILE A 28 -6.40 -7.82 -1.61
CA ILE A 28 -6.18 -6.50 -2.20
C ILE A 28 -6.09 -6.67 -3.71
N PRO A 29 -6.96 -6.01 -4.48
CA PRO A 29 -6.85 -6.08 -5.95
C PRO A 29 -5.56 -5.44 -6.42
N THR A 30 -5.01 -5.92 -7.51
CA THR A 30 -3.79 -5.36 -8.10
C THR A 30 -4.09 -4.30 -9.14
N THR A 31 -5.34 -4.16 -9.54
CA THR A 31 -5.76 -3.18 -10.53
C THR A 31 -6.99 -2.45 -10.03
N GLY A 32 -7.25 -1.27 -10.58
CA GLY A 32 -8.41 -0.49 -10.19
C GLY A 32 -8.32 0.10 -8.80
N ILE A 33 -7.11 0.32 -8.31
CA ILE A 33 -6.89 0.92 -6.99
C ILE A 33 -5.97 2.12 -7.09
N ALA A 34 -6.09 3.00 -6.12
CA ALA A 34 -5.14 4.06 -5.87
C ALA A 34 -4.53 3.83 -4.48
N ILE A 35 -3.31 4.26 -4.30
CA ILE A 35 -2.60 4.12 -3.03
C ILE A 35 -2.20 5.49 -2.53
N ALA A 36 -2.49 5.75 -1.26
CA ALA A 36 -1.96 6.91 -0.57
C ALA A 36 -1.00 6.45 0.52
N LEU A 37 0.13 7.10 0.62
CA LEU A 37 1.11 6.86 1.67
C LEU A 37 1.13 8.07 2.57
N ASN A 38 0.74 7.88 3.83
CA ASN A 38 0.65 8.98 4.79
C ASN A 38 -0.16 10.17 4.23
N ASN A 39 -1.32 9.85 3.63
CA ASN A 39 -2.25 10.83 3.05
C ASN A 39 -1.78 11.50 1.76
N GLU A 40 -0.77 10.94 1.11
CA GLU A 40 -0.29 11.46 -0.15
C GLU A 40 -0.36 10.38 -1.22
N VAL A 41 -1.05 10.68 -2.32
CA VAL A 41 -1.25 9.70 -3.39
C VAL A 41 0.08 9.38 -4.07
N VAL A 42 0.36 8.09 -4.22
CA VAL A 42 1.58 7.61 -4.88
C VAL A 42 1.18 6.98 -6.22
N PRO A 43 1.71 7.49 -7.33
CA PRO A 43 1.42 6.91 -8.64
C PRO A 43 1.84 5.44 -8.72
N ALA A 44 1.09 4.64 -9.46
CA ALA A 44 1.37 3.22 -9.60
C ALA A 44 2.78 2.94 -10.11
N THR A 45 3.30 3.81 -10.95
CA THR A 45 4.67 3.69 -11.48
C THR A 45 5.74 3.77 -10.39
N GLU A 46 5.38 4.29 -9.21
CA GLU A 46 6.32 4.45 -8.10
C GLU A 46 6.21 3.36 -7.05
N TRP A 47 5.19 2.50 -7.12
CA TRP A 47 4.97 1.49 -6.09
C TRP A 47 6.11 0.49 -5.97
N GLY A 48 6.77 0.18 -7.06
CA GLY A 48 7.90 -0.75 -7.05
C GLY A 48 9.22 -0.10 -6.62
N LYS A 49 9.23 1.22 -6.45
CA LYS A 49 10.43 1.96 -6.08
C LYS A 49 10.35 2.56 -4.68
N LYS A 50 9.15 2.84 -4.20
CA LYS A 50 8.96 3.48 -2.92
C LYS A 50 9.08 2.47 -1.80
N VAL A 51 10.13 2.60 -1.00
CA VAL A 51 10.38 1.73 0.15
C VAL A 51 9.66 2.30 1.37
N LEU A 52 8.96 1.42 2.07
CA LEU A 52 8.21 1.81 3.27
C LEU A 52 9.13 1.88 4.48
N ALA A 53 8.78 2.73 5.43
CA ALA A 53 9.47 2.88 6.69
C ALA A 53 8.54 2.48 7.84
N ASP A 54 9.13 2.22 9.01
CA ASP A 54 8.35 1.87 10.19
C ASP A 54 7.31 2.95 10.50
N GLY A 55 6.09 2.53 10.74
CA GLY A 55 5.00 3.44 11.05
C GLY A 55 4.26 4.00 9.85
N ASP A 56 4.70 3.69 8.64
CA ASP A 56 4.02 4.20 7.44
C ASP A 56 2.60 3.67 7.35
N LYS A 57 1.72 4.53 6.85
CA LYS A 57 0.30 4.21 6.68
C LYS A 57 -0.06 4.23 5.21
N LEU A 58 -0.49 3.08 4.72
CA LEU A 58 -1.00 2.95 3.37
C LEU A 58 -2.52 2.94 3.39
N THR A 59 -3.11 3.69 2.49
CA THR A 59 -4.56 3.66 2.26
C THR A 59 -4.79 3.12 0.86
N VAL A 60 -5.54 2.02 0.77
CA VAL A 60 -5.92 1.44 -0.51
C VAL A 60 -7.30 1.98 -0.86
N ILE A 61 -7.38 2.71 -1.95
CA ILE A 61 -8.61 3.31 -2.42
C ILE A 61 -9.06 2.56 -3.65
N LYS A 62 -10.23 1.91 -3.55
CA LYS A 62 -10.77 1.19 -4.69
C LYS A 62 -11.47 2.17 -5.60
N ALA A 63 -11.07 2.17 -6.86
CA ALA A 63 -11.73 2.99 -7.85
C ALA A 63 -12.92 2.24 -8.43
N PHE A 64 -14.07 2.86 -8.37
CA PHE A 64 -15.26 2.31 -8.98
C PHE A 64 -15.48 3.07 -10.28
N TYR A 65 -15.37 2.35 -11.37
CA TYR A 65 -15.69 2.94 -12.64
C TYR A 65 -17.15 2.65 -12.91
N GLY A 66 -17.84 3.71 -12.92
CA GLY A 66 -19.21 3.85 -13.34
C GLY A 66 -19.98 2.63 -13.74
N GLY A 67 -19.94 1.82 -13.02
CA GLY A 67 -20.68 0.63 -13.36
C GLY A 67 -20.17 -0.34 -12.94
#